data_2f6aca1a3edbc109eba8ee1e48ba1dec
#
_entry.id   2f6aca1a3edbc109eba8ee1e48ba1dec
#
_cell.length_a   1.000
_cell.length_b   1.000
_cell.length_c   1.000
_cell.angle_alpha   90.00
_cell.angle_beta   90.00
_cell.angle_gamma   90.00
#
_symmetry.space_group_name_H-M   'P 1'
#
loop_
_entity.id
_entity.type
_entity.pdbx_description
1 polymer ?
#
loop_
_entity_poly.entity_id
_entity_poly.type
_entity_poly.pdbx_seq_one_letter_code
_entity_poly.pdbx_strand_id
1 'polypeptide(L)'
;MRRSLFLSFFIRMTIALAIVVPLCVWLAPHGWILAAVFLLGWAALSALLMTRSVGHDISALRTATAAIAKPPVGAVGNKYADFDEIGSSILLSSEQVQRRLADATEGGHQLEAMIDSMQDAVVAVDQAGRIQWSNQRMQRLIPGAFAGGAVRVGHALVQTIRDPDVLQCVRTALDERIVCERRSTSVVPGRIFEIAASPMPGGGAVAVLHDITRVEQVERIQRDFVANVSHELRTPLTSITGYVETLLDHEASLSTQAREFLGTILKNATRMNRLTEDLLLLARVESSEQVLHPASVQADILIRDAVQAMSGLVQDAEAVLEIGEGTTASVFADTDAIVQVLSNLIENGIKYGQARNGAHCRVIVSAREISEPVDAVEFRVHDFGQGIASEHLSRIFERFYRVDKARSRESGGTGLGLAIAHRIVQAHGGTIRAESTLNHGSTFIFTLPRQVSAKA
;
A
#
# COMPACT_ATOMS: atom_id res chain seq x y z
N MET A 1 1.97 39.27 -54.66
CA MET A 1 2.44 40.02 -53.44
C MET A 1 1.28 40.87 -52.94
N ARG A 2 0.75 40.54 -51.75
CA ARG A 2 -0.26 41.37 -51.10
C ARG A 2 0.46 42.62 -50.58
N ARG A 3 -0.16 43.80 -50.71
CA ARG A 3 0.44 45.10 -50.35
C ARG A 3 0.14 45.36 -48.86
N SER A 4 1.09 45.96 -48.11
CA SER A 4 0.80 46.43 -46.76
C SER A 4 -0.30 47.51 -46.78
N LEU A 5 -1.05 47.60 -45.71
CA LEU A 5 -2.13 48.59 -45.56
C LEU A 5 -1.56 50.02 -45.74
N PHE A 6 -0.39 50.26 -45.15
CA PHE A 6 0.34 51.51 -45.27
C PHE A 6 0.75 51.80 -46.74
N LEU A 7 1.33 50.80 -47.43
CA LEU A 7 1.74 50.94 -48.84
C LEU A 7 0.53 51.18 -49.76
N SER A 8 -0.59 50.50 -49.53
CA SER A 8 -1.84 50.70 -50.27
C SER A 8 -2.44 52.06 -50.04
N PHE A 9 -2.37 52.60 -48.79
CA PHE A 9 -2.79 53.93 -48.47
C PHE A 9 -1.89 54.97 -49.13
N PHE A 10 -0.55 54.81 -49.04
CA PHE A 10 0.43 55.70 -49.63
C PHE A 10 0.31 55.78 -51.16
N ILE A 11 0.15 54.62 -51.83
CA ILE A 11 -0.05 54.59 -53.29
C ILE A 11 -1.34 55.34 -53.69
N ARG A 12 -2.44 55.10 -52.98
CA ARG A 12 -3.72 55.79 -53.26
C ARG A 12 -3.60 57.29 -53.02
N MET A 13 -2.92 57.69 -51.97
CA MET A 13 -2.67 59.11 -51.64
C MET A 13 -1.78 59.77 -52.69
N THR A 14 -0.72 59.07 -53.17
CA THR A 14 0.16 59.60 -54.23
C THR A 14 -0.56 59.71 -55.56
N ILE A 15 -1.37 58.73 -55.94
CA ILE A 15 -2.21 58.78 -57.15
C ILE A 15 -3.25 59.89 -57.01
N ALA A 16 -3.89 60.01 -55.88
CA ALA A 16 -4.80 61.11 -55.63
C ALA A 16 -4.13 62.48 -55.78
N LEU A 17 -2.96 62.61 -55.18
CA LEU A 17 -2.20 63.91 -55.27
C LEU A 17 -1.78 64.20 -56.71
N ALA A 18 -1.32 63.19 -57.46
CA ALA A 18 -0.90 63.29 -58.86
C ALA A 18 -2.03 63.63 -59.83
N ILE A 19 -3.27 63.26 -59.55
CA ILE A 19 -4.45 63.49 -60.39
C ILE A 19 -5.18 64.81 -59.90
N VAL A 20 -5.37 64.90 -58.61
CA VAL A 20 -6.23 65.88 -58.01
C VAL A 20 -5.54 67.26 -57.97
N VAL A 21 -4.21 67.32 -57.75
CA VAL A 21 -3.49 68.56 -57.74
C VAL A 21 -3.47 69.29 -59.11
N PRO A 22 -3.13 68.60 -60.23
CA PRO A 22 -3.23 69.22 -61.56
C PRO A 22 -4.68 69.63 -61.92
N LEU A 23 -5.66 68.80 -61.56
CA LEU A 23 -7.08 69.08 -61.82
C LEU A 23 -7.57 70.30 -61.03
N CYS A 24 -7.13 70.42 -59.79
CA CYS A 24 -7.43 71.60 -58.96
C CYS A 24 -6.76 72.87 -59.48
N VAL A 25 -5.53 72.78 -59.98
CA VAL A 25 -4.81 73.91 -60.61
C VAL A 25 -5.53 74.31 -61.90
N TRP A 26 -6.04 73.34 -62.66
CA TRP A 26 -6.80 73.63 -63.89
C TRP A 26 -8.20 74.21 -63.58
N LEU A 27 -8.86 73.81 -62.50
CA LEU A 27 -10.16 74.37 -62.07
C LEU A 27 -10.05 75.70 -61.32
N ALA A 28 -8.90 76.03 -60.75
CA ALA A 28 -8.67 77.27 -59.96
C ALA A 28 -9.10 78.54 -60.71
N PRO A 29 -8.88 78.70 -62.04
CA PRO A 29 -9.34 79.86 -62.78
C PRO A 29 -10.86 79.98 -62.88
N HIS A 30 -11.57 78.88 -62.71
CA HIS A 30 -13.04 78.73 -62.82
C HIS A 30 -13.78 78.82 -61.49
N GLY A 31 -13.04 78.98 -60.42
CA GLY A 31 -13.56 79.16 -59.05
C GLY A 31 -13.00 78.18 -58.08
N TRP A 32 -12.31 78.68 -57.04
CA TRP A 32 -11.63 77.87 -56.02
C TRP A 32 -12.59 76.95 -55.21
N ILE A 33 -13.89 77.35 -55.18
CA ILE A 33 -14.97 76.52 -54.49
C ILE A 33 -15.16 75.15 -55.17
N LEU A 34 -15.09 75.09 -56.48
CA LEU A 34 -15.22 73.83 -57.23
C LEU A 34 -14.05 72.91 -57.00
N ALA A 35 -12.83 73.45 -56.89
CA ALA A 35 -11.64 72.66 -56.58
C ALA A 35 -11.70 72.07 -55.15
N ALA A 36 -12.18 72.86 -54.17
CA ALA A 36 -12.36 72.43 -52.79
C ALA A 36 -13.43 71.36 -52.65
N VAL A 37 -14.54 71.46 -53.34
CA VAL A 37 -15.60 70.42 -53.34
C VAL A 37 -15.10 69.15 -53.98
N PHE A 38 -14.30 69.19 -55.04
CA PHE A 38 -13.70 68.02 -55.65
C PHE A 38 -12.70 67.32 -54.72
N LEU A 39 -11.84 68.06 -54.04
CA LEU A 39 -10.90 67.58 -53.03
C LEU A 39 -11.61 66.88 -51.90
N LEU A 40 -12.63 67.52 -51.32
CA LEU A 40 -13.46 66.90 -50.25
C LEU A 40 -14.20 65.62 -50.74
N GLY A 41 -14.77 65.67 -51.94
CA GLY A 41 -15.44 64.47 -52.50
C GLY A 41 -14.48 63.31 -52.72
N TRP A 42 -13.27 63.57 -53.21
CA TRP A 42 -12.22 62.55 -53.35
C TRP A 42 -11.72 62.01 -52.04
N ALA A 43 -11.49 62.88 -51.04
CA ALA A 43 -11.11 62.47 -49.70
C ALA A 43 -12.18 61.56 -49.08
N ALA A 44 -13.45 61.97 -49.19
CA ALA A 44 -14.57 61.16 -48.68
C ALA A 44 -14.69 59.81 -49.39
N LEU A 45 -14.53 59.76 -50.73
CA LEU A 45 -14.57 58.51 -51.49
C LEU A 45 -13.41 57.56 -51.14
N SER A 46 -12.18 58.12 -50.99
CA SER A 46 -11.03 57.29 -50.61
C SER A 46 -11.13 56.76 -49.19
N ALA A 47 -11.63 57.57 -48.24
CA ALA A 47 -11.93 57.15 -46.87
C ALA A 47 -12.99 56.02 -46.83
N LEU A 48 -14.08 56.17 -47.63
CA LEU A 48 -15.14 55.17 -47.72
C LEU A 48 -14.64 53.84 -48.26
N LEU A 49 -13.81 53.87 -49.31
CA LEU A 49 -13.24 52.64 -49.93
C LEU A 49 -12.27 51.96 -48.96
N MET A 50 -11.54 52.73 -48.19
CA MET A 50 -10.60 52.22 -47.21
C MET A 50 -11.33 51.60 -46.02
N THR A 51 -12.30 52.31 -45.45
CA THR A 51 -13.10 51.79 -44.32
C THR A 51 -13.84 50.49 -44.71
N ARG A 52 -14.39 50.38 -45.91
CA ARG A 52 -14.99 49.17 -46.40
C ARG A 52 -14.00 47.99 -46.53
N SER A 53 -12.79 48.27 -47.05
CA SER A 53 -11.80 47.18 -47.25
C SER A 53 -11.16 46.75 -45.92
N VAL A 54 -10.89 47.65 -45.02
CA VAL A 54 -10.40 47.31 -43.65
C VAL A 54 -11.51 46.66 -42.83
N GLY A 55 -12.75 47.16 -42.93
CA GLY A 55 -13.92 46.57 -42.26
C GLY A 55 -14.16 45.11 -42.69
N HIS A 56 -13.93 44.79 -43.95
CA HIS A 56 -14.03 43.39 -44.41
C HIS A 56 -12.97 42.49 -43.74
N ASP A 57 -11.71 42.92 -43.68
CA ASP A 57 -10.62 42.15 -43.09
C ASP A 57 -10.81 42.00 -41.57
N ILE A 58 -11.26 43.06 -40.88
CA ILE A 58 -11.61 43.01 -39.43
C ILE A 58 -12.79 42.07 -39.20
N SER A 59 -13.81 42.10 -40.06
CA SER A 59 -14.96 41.17 -39.90
C SER A 59 -14.56 39.73 -40.11
N ALA A 60 -13.63 39.45 -41.06
CA ALA A 60 -13.09 38.10 -41.29
C ALA A 60 -12.27 37.60 -40.08
N LEU A 61 -11.44 38.47 -39.47
CA LEU A 61 -10.71 38.16 -38.25
C LEU A 61 -11.67 37.95 -37.05
N ARG A 62 -12.72 38.74 -36.89
CA ARG A 62 -13.73 38.60 -35.85
C ARG A 62 -14.50 37.26 -35.98
N THR A 63 -14.82 36.82 -37.23
CA THR A 63 -15.44 35.54 -37.44
C THR A 63 -14.49 34.38 -37.16
N ALA A 64 -13.20 34.52 -37.48
CA ALA A 64 -12.19 33.54 -37.15
C ALA A 64 -11.98 33.38 -35.64
N THR A 65 -11.92 34.50 -34.89
CA THR A 65 -11.81 34.45 -33.42
C THR A 65 -13.03 33.84 -32.76
N ALA A 66 -14.25 34.11 -33.25
CA ALA A 66 -15.47 33.51 -32.73
C ALA A 66 -15.56 32.01 -33.05
N ALA A 67 -14.87 31.54 -34.08
CA ALA A 67 -14.84 30.14 -34.48
C ALA A 67 -13.73 29.31 -33.82
N ILE A 68 -12.89 29.90 -32.97
CA ILE A 68 -11.80 29.17 -32.26
C ILE A 68 -12.32 27.93 -31.51
N ALA A 69 -13.53 27.99 -30.95
CA ALA A 69 -14.15 26.89 -30.24
C ALA A 69 -14.90 25.87 -31.13
N LYS A 70 -15.06 26.13 -32.44
CA LYS A 70 -15.79 25.23 -33.36
C LYS A 70 -14.97 25.01 -34.63
N PRO A 71 -14.47 23.80 -34.91
CA PRO A 71 -13.77 23.45 -36.15
C PRO A 71 -14.76 23.28 -37.34
N PRO A 72 -14.30 23.43 -38.58
CA PRO A 72 -12.98 23.93 -38.94
C PRO A 72 -12.99 25.45 -39.11
N VAL A 73 -11.91 26.10 -38.65
CA VAL A 73 -11.69 27.52 -38.95
C VAL A 73 -11.18 27.55 -40.40
N GLY A 74 -12.00 28.04 -41.33
CA GLY A 74 -11.61 28.20 -42.69
C GLY A 74 -10.48 29.19 -42.90
N ALA A 75 -9.74 29.09 -44.00
CA ALA A 75 -8.68 30.03 -44.29
C ALA A 75 -9.20 31.47 -44.32
N VAL A 76 -8.61 32.36 -43.49
CA VAL A 76 -8.99 33.75 -43.42
C VAL A 76 -8.34 34.47 -44.59
N GLY A 77 -9.14 34.79 -45.60
CA GLY A 77 -8.69 35.48 -46.78
C GLY A 77 -8.65 37.01 -46.52
N ASN A 78 -7.50 37.55 -46.18
CA ASN A 78 -7.31 38.98 -45.95
C ASN A 78 -6.80 39.68 -47.20
N LYS A 79 -7.19 40.94 -47.38
CA LYS A 79 -6.78 41.74 -48.51
C LYS A 79 -5.40 42.37 -48.31
N TYR A 80 -5.03 42.65 -47.06
CA TYR A 80 -3.76 43.26 -46.69
C TYR A 80 -2.84 42.27 -45.98
N ALA A 81 -1.52 42.34 -46.24
CA ALA A 81 -0.52 41.45 -45.70
C ALA A 81 -0.41 41.58 -44.15
N ASP A 82 -0.66 42.75 -43.60
CA ASP A 82 -0.59 43.01 -42.18
C ASP A 82 -1.65 42.20 -41.37
N PHE A 83 -2.79 41.90 -41.97
CA PHE A 83 -3.84 41.05 -41.35
C PHE A 83 -3.61 39.55 -41.60
N ASP A 84 -2.76 39.16 -42.57
CA ASP A 84 -2.43 37.74 -42.78
C ASP A 84 -1.60 37.16 -41.63
N GLU A 85 -0.69 37.95 -41.06
CA GLU A 85 0.11 37.55 -39.88
C GLU A 85 -0.78 37.29 -38.65
N ILE A 86 -1.73 38.17 -38.41
CA ILE A 86 -2.70 38.01 -37.31
C ILE A 86 -3.60 36.83 -37.61
N GLY A 87 -4.08 36.63 -38.81
CA GLY A 87 -4.91 35.52 -39.21
C GLY A 87 -4.19 34.18 -39.03
N SER A 88 -2.94 34.08 -39.46
CA SER A 88 -2.11 32.89 -39.29
C SER A 88 -1.84 32.55 -37.80
N SER A 89 -1.58 33.59 -36.98
CA SER A 89 -1.39 33.43 -35.53
C SER A 89 -2.66 32.89 -34.85
N ILE A 90 -3.84 33.36 -35.21
CA ILE A 90 -5.14 32.89 -34.71
C ILE A 90 -5.37 31.43 -35.09
N LEU A 91 -5.07 31.04 -36.37
CA LEU A 91 -5.21 29.67 -36.82
C LEU A 91 -4.29 28.72 -36.06
N LEU A 92 -3.02 29.07 -35.89
CA LEU A 92 -2.05 28.27 -35.17
C LEU A 92 -2.47 28.11 -33.67
N SER A 93 -2.94 29.19 -33.06
CA SER A 93 -3.44 29.14 -31.68
C SER A 93 -4.67 28.25 -31.55
N SER A 94 -5.60 28.33 -32.51
CA SER A 94 -6.79 27.48 -32.55
C SER A 94 -6.43 25.99 -32.68
N GLU A 95 -5.53 25.64 -33.60
CA GLU A 95 -5.06 24.27 -33.75
C GLU A 95 -4.37 23.76 -32.48
N GLN A 96 -3.58 24.59 -31.82
CA GLN A 96 -2.89 24.23 -30.59
C GLN A 96 -3.88 23.97 -29.43
N VAL A 97 -4.91 24.81 -29.29
CA VAL A 97 -5.97 24.61 -28.28
C VAL A 97 -6.75 23.33 -28.56
N GLN A 98 -7.10 23.07 -29.83
CA GLN A 98 -7.82 21.85 -30.21
C GLN A 98 -7.01 20.58 -29.99
N ARG A 99 -5.70 20.59 -30.33
CA ARG A 99 -4.81 19.45 -30.02
C ARG A 99 -4.74 19.20 -28.53
N ARG A 100 -4.55 20.23 -27.70
CA ARG A 100 -4.55 20.08 -26.23
C ARG A 100 -5.86 19.53 -25.67
N LEU A 101 -6.99 19.95 -26.22
CA LEU A 101 -8.30 19.41 -25.83
C LEU A 101 -8.46 17.94 -26.25
N ALA A 102 -8.03 17.59 -27.48
CA ALA A 102 -8.05 16.21 -27.96
C ALA A 102 -7.14 15.32 -27.10
N ASP A 103 -5.89 15.76 -26.84
CA ASP A 103 -4.95 15.03 -25.99
C ASP A 103 -5.49 14.84 -24.57
N ALA A 104 -6.13 15.87 -23.98
CA ALA A 104 -6.72 15.79 -22.65
C ALA A 104 -7.93 14.85 -22.61
N THR A 105 -8.79 14.85 -23.64
CA THR A 105 -9.93 13.92 -23.72
C THR A 105 -9.48 12.50 -23.96
N GLU A 106 -8.50 12.27 -24.83
CA GLU A 106 -7.94 10.94 -25.08
C GLU A 106 -7.25 10.40 -23.83
N GLY A 107 -6.44 11.22 -23.12
CA GLY A 107 -5.85 10.86 -21.84
C GLY A 107 -6.90 10.50 -20.78
N GLY A 108 -8.01 11.24 -20.73
CA GLY A 108 -9.15 10.94 -19.85
C GLY A 108 -9.78 9.58 -20.16
N HIS A 109 -10.05 9.28 -21.42
CA HIS A 109 -10.60 7.97 -21.84
C HIS A 109 -9.64 6.81 -21.59
N GLN A 110 -8.32 7.01 -21.77
CA GLN A 110 -7.33 5.98 -21.46
C GLN A 110 -7.28 5.67 -19.95
N LEU A 111 -7.30 6.69 -19.08
CA LEU A 111 -7.37 6.51 -17.63
C LEU A 111 -8.66 5.80 -17.22
N GLU A 112 -9.80 6.18 -17.75
CA GLU A 112 -11.09 5.55 -17.48
C GLU A 112 -11.07 4.07 -17.89
N ALA A 113 -10.55 3.74 -19.07
CA ALA A 113 -10.40 2.37 -19.52
C ALA A 113 -9.44 1.55 -18.64
N MET A 114 -8.35 2.16 -18.15
CA MET A 114 -7.44 1.51 -17.19
C MET A 114 -8.16 1.18 -15.89
N ILE A 115 -8.87 2.13 -15.31
CA ILE A 115 -9.59 1.92 -14.03
C ILE A 115 -10.76 0.93 -14.21
N ASP A 116 -11.44 0.94 -15.35
CA ASP A 116 -12.49 -0.04 -15.66
C ASP A 116 -11.97 -1.46 -15.86
N SER A 117 -10.71 -1.60 -16.29
CA SER A 117 -10.05 -2.91 -16.43
C SER A 117 -9.59 -3.50 -15.09
N MET A 118 -9.54 -2.71 -14.00
CA MET A 118 -9.16 -3.18 -12.66
C MET A 118 -10.20 -4.16 -12.11
N GLN A 119 -9.73 -5.13 -11.33
CA GLN A 119 -10.60 -6.09 -10.65
C GLN A 119 -11.26 -5.48 -9.40
N ASP A 120 -10.76 -4.34 -8.93
CA ASP A 120 -11.25 -3.66 -7.74
C ASP A 120 -12.42 -2.74 -8.06
N ALA A 121 -13.35 -2.62 -7.11
CA ALA A 121 -14.43 -1.68 -7.20
C ALA A 121 -13.98 -0.31 -6.69
N VAL A 122 -14.11 0.73 -7.53
CA VAL A 122 -13.63 2.08 -7.22
C VAL A 122 -14.78 3.07 -7.27
N VAL A 123 -14.88 3.93 -6.27
CA VAL A 123 -15.83 5.05 -6.21
C VAL A 123 -15.14 6.31 -5.72
N ALA A 124 -15.39 7.43 -6.39
CA ALA A 124 -14.92 8.75 -6.00
C ALA A 124 -16.11 9.60 -5.54
N VAL A 125 -15.91 10.32 -4.45
CA VAL A 125 -16.92 11.21 -3.86
C VAL A 125 -16.38 12.65 -3.75
N ASP A 126 -17.30 13.61 -3.78
CA ASP A 126 -16.99 15.02 -3.53
C ASP A 126 -16.84 15.31 -2.02
N GLN A 127 -16.58 16.58 -1.68
CA GLN A 127 -16.45 17.03 -0.28
C GLN A 127 -17.74 16.84 0.55
N ALA A 128 -18.90 16.74 -0.11
CA ALA A 128 -20.19 16.50 0.54
C ALA A 128 -20.54 15.00 0.63
N GLY A 129 -19.62 14.11 0.25
CA GLY A 129 -19.84 12.65 0.22
C GLY A 129 -20.78 12.19 -0.90
N ARG A 130 -20.95 12.99 -1.99
CA ARG A 130 -21.76 12.63 -3.15
C ARG A 130 -20.86 11.96 -4.20
N ILE A 131 -21.38 10.92 -4.82
CA ILE A 131 -20.66 10.17 -5.86
C ILE A 131 -20.38 11.07 -7.06
N GLN A 132 -19.11 11.27 -7.37
CA GLN A 132 -18.67 11.96 -8.59
C GLN A 132 -18.42 10.98 -9.73
N TRP A 133 -17.90 9.81 -9.41
CA TRP A 133 -17.54 8.81 -10.41
C TRP A 133 -17.45 7.42 -9.78
N SER A 134 -17.64 6.37 -10.58
CA SER A 134 -17.40 4.98 -10.17
C SER A 134 -17.05 4.14 -11.39
N ASN A 135 -16.18 3.14 -11.20
CA ASN A 135 -15.85 2.20 -12.27
C ASN A 135 -16.95 1.16 -12.49
N GLN A 136 -16.85 0.44 -13.61
CA GLN A 136 -17.85 -0.59 -13.98
C GLN A 136 -17.91 -1.73 -12.93
N ARG A 137 -16.78 -2.04 -12.25
CA ARG A 137 -16.74 -3.05 -11.21
C ARG A 137 -17.61 -2.67 -10.01
N MET A 138 -17.52 -1.41 -9.56
CA MET A 138 -18.36 -0.87 -8.49
C MET A 138 -19.85 -0.93 -8.83
N GLN A 139 -20.21 -0.60 -10.06
CA GLN A 139 -21.59 -0.69 -10.53
C GLN A 139 -22.15 -2.10 -10.51
N ARG A 140 -21.32 -3.11 -10.79
CA ARG A 140 -21.70 -4.53 -10.75
C ARG A 140 -21.73 -5.12 -9.33
N LEU A 141 -21.00 -4.53 -8.40
CA LEU A 141 -20.89 -5.02 -7.04
C LEU A 141 -22.18 -4.81 -6.25
N ILE A 142 -22.89 -3.71 -6.50
CA ILE A 142 -24.08 -3.31 -5.73
C ILE A 142 -25.32 -4.00 -6.29
N PRO A 143 -26.08 -4.76 -5.47
CA PRO A 143 -27.31 -5.40 -5.89
C PRO A 143 -28.36 -4.36 -6.30
N GLY A 144 -28.93 -4.51 -7.49
CA GLY A 144 -29.93 -3.58 -8.05
C GLY A 144 -29.42 -2.75 -9.22
N ALA A 145 -28.14 -2.85 -9.58
CA ALA A 145 -27.55 -2.17 -10.73
C ALA A 145 -28.20 -2.54 -12.08
N PHE A 146 -28.84 -3.72 -12.16
CA PHE A 146 -29.49 -4.20 -13.38
C PHE A 146 -30.81 -3.49 -13.73
N ALA A 147 -31.39 -2.71 -12.79
CA ALA A 147 -32.66 -2.00 -12.99
C ALA A 147 -32.47 -0.49 -13.24
N GLY A 148 -31.37 -0.07 -13.86
CA GLY A 148 -31.19 1.34 -14.26
C GLY A 148 -30.46 2.22 -13.26
N GLY A 149 -29.39 1.72 -12.62
CA GLY A 149 -28.39 2.55 -11.97
C GLY A 149 -28.42 2.56 -10.44
N ALA A 150 -27.78 1.56 -9.84
CA ALA A 150 -27.57 1.54 -8.38
C ALA A 150 -26.54 2.61 -7.95
N VAL A 151 -25.52 2.88 -8.78
CA VAL A 151 -24.52 3.92 -8.52
C VAL A 151 -24.81 5.12 -9.41
N ARG A 152 -25.42 6.16 -8.84
CA ARG A 152 -25.77 7.39 -9.57
C ARG A 152 -24.86 8.54 -9.17
N VAL A 153 -24.24 9.15 -10.15
CA VAL A 153 -23.47 10.39 -9.96
C VAL A 153 -24.36 11.47 -9.34
N GLY A 154 -23.85 12.21 -8.36
CA GLY A 154 -24.57 13.25 -7.63
C GLY A 154 -25.36 12.78 -6.42
N HIS A 155 -25.60 11.46 -6.25
CA HIS A 155 -26.26 10.91 -5.06
C HIS A 155 -25.28 10.75 -3.90
N ALA A 156 -25.77 10.87 -2.66
CA ALA A 156 -24.94 10.63 -1.48
C ALA A 156 -24.53 9.16 -1.42
N LEU A 157 -23.25 8.89 -1.09
CA LEU A 157 -22.70 7.53 -1.02
C LEU A 157 -23.53 6.62 -0.13
N VAL A 158 -24.01 7.11 1.02
CA VAL A 158 -24.84 6.37 1.99
C VAL A 158 -26.17 5.86 1.41
N GLN A 159 -26.68 6.47 0.36
CA GLN A 159 -27.90 6.00 -0.31
C GLN A 159 -27.64 4.79 -1.21
N THR A 160 -26.39 4.63 -1.65
CA THR A 160 -25.95 3.59 -2.57
C THR A 160 -25.26 2.44 -1.84
N ILE A 161 -24.34 2.75 -0.93
CA ILE A 161 -23.60 1.80 -0.11
C ILE A 161 -23.97 2.04 1.35
N ARG A 162 -24.56 1.02 1.99
CA ARG A 162 -24.99 1.10 3.39
C ARG A 162 -24.02 0.43 4.37
N ASP A 163 -22.90 -0.02 3.86
CA ASP A 163 -21.87 -0.66 4.68
C ASP A 163 -21.22 0.35 5.62
N PRO A 164 -21.19 0.09 6.94
CA PRO A 164 -20.67 1.04 7.93
C PRO A 164 -19.17 1.26 7.80
N ASP A 165 -18.40 0.23 7.43
CA ASP A 165 -16.94 0.32 7.32
C ASP A 165 -16.54 1.16 6.11
N VAL A 166 -17.21 0.97 4.96
CA VAL A 166 -17.02 1.82 3.77
C VAL A 166 -17.34 3.28 4.09
N LEU A 167 -18.49 3.53 4.74
CA LEU A 167 -18.91 4.90 5.08
C LEU A 167 -17.96 5.56 6.08
N GLN A 168 -17.47 4.80 7.06
CA GLN A 168 -16.52 5.33 8.04
C GLN A 168 -15.16 5.61 7.42
N CYS A 169 -14.62 4.72 6.58
CA CYS A 169 -13.38 4.96 5.84
C CYS A 169 -13.46 6.22 4.97
N VAL A 170 -14.56 6.38 4.23
CA VAL A 170 -14.75 7.57 3.39
C VAL A 170 -14.86 8.83 4.23
N ARG A 171 -15.56 8.80 5.37
CA ARG A 171 -15.63 9.95 6.29
C ARG A 171 -14.27 10.32 6.85
N THR A 172 -13.50 9.36 7.35
CA THR A 172 -12.15 9.60 7.84
C THR A 172 -11.28 10.25 6.77
N ALA A 173 -11.34 9.75 5.51
CA ALA A 173 -10.60 10.34 4.41
C ALA A 173 -11.06 11.77 4.05
N LEU A 174 -12.36 12.09 4.20
CA LEU A 174 -12.90 13.41 3.94
C LEU A 174 -12.57 14.41 5.06
N ASP A 175 -12.79 14.02 6.32
CA ASP A 175 -12.75 14.90 7.49
C ASP A 175 -11.32 15.08 8.02
N GLU A 176 -10.60 13.97 8.16
CA GLU A 176 -9.25 13.94 8.76
C GLU A 176 -8.13 14.02 7.73
N ARG A 177 -8.45 13.85 6.43
CA ARG A 177 -7.48 13.89 5.33
C ARG A 177 -6.38 12.84 5.43
N ILE A 178 -6.68 11.69 6.03
CA ILE A 178 -5.76 10.53 6.17
C ILE A 178 -6.31 9.34 5.37
N VAL A 179 -5.41 8.43 5.03
CA VAL A 179 -5.78 7.14 4.44
C VAL A 179 -6.40 6.26 5.52
N CYS A 180 -7.55 5.68 5.24
CA CYS A 180 -8.22 4.72 6.12
C CYS A 180 -8.33 3.38 5.42
N GLU A 181 -7.91 2.32 6.11
CA GLU A 181 -8.02 0.94 5.65
C GLU A 181 -8.87 0.14 6.64
N ARG A 182 -9.84 -0.62 6.13
CA ARG A 182 -10.72 -1.50 6.92
C ARG A 182 -11.07 -2.74 6.15
N ARG A 183 -11.54 -3.76 6.89
CA ARG A 183 -12.15 -4.95 6.29
C ARG A 183 -13.64 -4.96 6.57
N SER A 184 -14.43 -5.38 5.57
CA SER A 184 -15.87 -5.54 5.72
C SER A 184 -16.35 -6.86 5.13
N THR A 185 -17.34 -7.44 5.81
CA THR A 185 -18.08 -8.63 5.38
C THR A 185 -19.52 -8.33 5.00
N SER A 186 -19.94 -7.06 5.14
CA SER A 186 -21.34 -6.65 4.98
C SER A 186 -21.63 -5.94 3.65
N VAL A 187 -20.60 -5.61 2.85
CA VAL A 187 -20.80 -5.02 1.51
C VAL A 187 -21.61 -5.95 0.61
N VAL A 188 -21.22 -7.22 0.55
CA VAL A 188 -21.95 -8.28 -0.16
C VAL A 188 -21.95 -9.54 0.70
N PRO A 189 -23.12 -10.14 1.01
CA PRO A 189 -23.20 -11.35 1.81
C PRO A 189 -22.31 -12.46 1.28
N GLY A 190 -21.50 -13.08 2.15
CA GLY A 190 -20.59 -14.17 1.80
C GLY A 190 -19.31 -13.74 1.10
N ARG A 191 -19.03 -12.45 0.99
CA ARG A 191 -17.76 -11.91 0.48
C ARG A 191 -17.07 -11.06 1.53
N ILE A 192 -15.75 -11.01 1.45
CA ILE A 192 -14.88 -10.20 2.31
C ILE A 192 -14.16 -9.18 1.43
N PHE A 193 -14.27 -7.92 1.83
CA PHE A 193 -13.63 -6.80 1.12
C PHE A 193 -12.62 -6.13 2.02
N GLU A 194 -11.47 -5.83 1.46
CA GLU A 194 -10.53 -4.85 2.01
C GLU A 194 -10.86 -3.50 1.40
N ILE A 195 -11.11 -2.51 2.25
CA ILE A 195 -11.55 -1.16 1.89
C ILE A 195 -10.39 -0.22 2.17
N ALA A 196 -9.98 0.52 1.17
CA ALA A 196 -9.01 1.60 1.32
C ALA A 196 -9.64 2.91 0.84
N ALA A 197 -9.69 3.94 1.67
CA ALA A 197 -10.17 5.26 1.30
C ALA A 197 -9.06 6.29 1.46
N SER A 198 -8.86 7.13 0.45
CA SER A 198 -7.81 8.15 0.39
C SER A 198 -8.38 9.50 0.00
N PRO A 199 -7.89 10.62 0.59
CA PRO A 199 -8.31 11.96 0.20
C PRO A 199 -7.78 12.33 -1.20
N MET A 200 -8.60 13.03 -1.98
CA MET A 200 -8.19 13.52 -3.31
C MET A 200 -7.63 14.94 -3.26
N PRO A 201 -6.63 15.26 -4.13
CA PRO A 201 -6.21 16.63 -4.38
C PRO A 201 -7.41 17.46 -4.89
N GLY A 202 -7.66 18.63 -4.30
CA GLY A 202 -8.80 19.48 -4.67
C GLY A 202 -10.09 19.22 -3.91
N GLY A 203 -10.12 18.22 -3.03
CA GLY A 203 -11.24 17.87 -2.18
C GLY A 203 -11.99 16.61 -2.64
N GLY A 204 -12.71 15.98 -1.70
CA GLY A 204 -13.31 14.67 -1.92
C GLY A 204 -12.41 13.52 -1.50
N ALA A 205 -12.87 12.28 -1.74
CA ALA A 205 -12.16 11.06 -1.43
C ALA A 205 -12.40 9.99 -2.50
N VAL A 206 -11.43 9.09 -2.66
CA VAL A 206 -11.58 7.87 -3.46
C VAL A 206 -11.57 6.66 -2.54
N ALA A 207 -12.51 5.76 -2.72
CA ALA A 207 -12.55 4.48 -2.03
C ALA A 207 -12.39 3.33 -3.02
N VAL A 208 -11.53 2.38 -2.65
CA VAL A 208 -11.25 1.15 -3.38
C VAL A 208 -11.70 -0.03 -2.52
N LEU A 209 -12.46 -0.94 -3.09
CA LEU A 209 -12.91 -2.17 -2.46
C LEU A 209 -12.29 -3.36 -3.19
N HIS A 210 -11.36 -4.03 -2.54
CA HIS A 210 -10.68 -5.21 -3.03
C HIS A 210 -11.35 -6.49 -2.50
N ASP A 211 -11.77 -7.37 -3.37
CA ASP A 211 -12.42 -8.66 -2.99
C ASP A 211 -11.34 -9.67 -2.59
N ILE A 212 -11.15 -9.86 -1.29
CA ILE A 212 -10.18 -10.81 -0.71
C ILE A 212 -10.82 -12.15 -0.33
N THR A 213 -12.06 -12.40 -0.73
CA THR A 213 -12.81 -13.61 -0.34
C THR A 213 -12.05 -14.90 -0.64
N ARG A 214 -11.45 -15.00 -1.82
CA ARG A 214 -10.70 -16.19 -2.22
C ARG A 214 -9.43 -16.40 -1.40
N VAL A 215 -8.73 -15.32 -1.09
CA VAL A 215 -7.52 -15.37 -0.26
C VAL A 215 -7.88 -15.84 1.14
N GLU A 216 -8.86 -15.22 1.76
CA GLU A 216 -9.36 -15.59 3.10
C GLU A 216 -9.90 -17.03 3.15
N GLN A 217 -10.59 -17.49 2.10
CA GLN A 217 -11.05 -18.88 2.02
C GLN A 217 -9.89 -19.88 1.97
N VAL A 218 -8.85 -19.61 1.17
CA VAL A 218 -7.67 -20.47 1.08
C VAL A 218 -6.94 -20.51 2.41
N GLU A 219 -6.75 -19.37 3.05
CA GLU A 219 -6.11 -19.28 4.37
C GLU A 219 -6.93 -20.01 5.45
N ARG A 220 -8.25 -19.91 5.40
CA ARG A 220 -9.15 -20.64 6.32
C ARG A 220 -9.06 -22.15 6.12
N ILE A 221 -9.15 -22.61 4.87
CA ILE A 221 -9.02 -24.04 4.56
C ILE A 221 -7.67 -24.58 5.03
N GLN A 222 -6.59 -23.83 4.80
CA GLN A 222 -5.25 -24.22 5.25
C GLN A 222 -5.17 -24.31 6.78
N ARG A 223 -5.76 -23.37 7.51
CA ARG A 223 -5.85 -23.38 8.97
C ARG A 223 -6.63 -24.57 9.50
N ASP A 224 -7.83 -24.77 8.97
CA ASP A 224 -8.71 -25.87 9.36
C ASP A 224 -8.03 -27.23 9.09
N PHE A 225 -7.33 -27.36 7.97
CA PHE A 225 -6.56 -28.55 7.64
C PHE A 225 -5.46 -28.82 8.67
N VAL A 226 -4.64 -27.81 9.01
CA VAL A 226 -3.57 -27.97 10.01
C VAL A 226 -4.15 -28.30 11.38
N ALA A 227 -5.25 -27.67 11.78
CA ALA A 227 -5.91 -27.94 13.05
C ALA A 227 -6.42 -29.39 13.13
N ASN A 228 -7.16 -29.83 12.11
CA ASN A 228 -7.73 -31.18 12.05
C ASN A 228 -6.64 -32.27 12.02
N VAL A 229 -5.63 -32.11 11.14
CA VAL A 229 -4.52 -33.08 11.06
C VAL A 229 -3.77 -33.16 12.39
N SER A 230 -3.56 -32.05 13.07
CA SER A 230 -2.86 -32.06 14.36
C SER A 230 -3.66 -32.78 15.46
N HIS A 231 -4.98 -32.61 15.49
CA HIS A 231 -5.84 -33.35 16.42
C HIS A 231 -5.84 -34.85 16.11
N GLU A 232 -5.96 -35.23 14.83
CA GLU A 232 -5.95 -36.62 14.40
C GLU A 232 -4.58 -37.30 14.63
N LEU A 233 -3.48 -36.54 14.61
CA LEU A 233 -2.15 -37.08 14.93
C LEU A 233 -1.87 -37.17 16.43
N ARG A 234 -2.39 -36.26 17.24
CA ARG A 234 -2.16 -36.23 18.69
C ARG A 234 -2.68 -37.49 19.38
N THR A 235 -3.88 -37.93 19.05
CA THR A 235 -4.54 -39.07 19.68
C THR A 235 -3.73 -40.39 19.57
N PRO A 236 -3.31 -40.85 18.37
CA PRO A 236 -2.50 -42.07 18.24
C PRO A 236 -1.10 -41.89 18.88
N LEU A 237 -0.50 -40.68 18.78
CA LEU A 237 0.79 -40.44 19.42
C LEU A 237 0.73 -40.53 20.93
N THR A 238 -0.30 -39.96 21.56
CA THR A 238 -0.51 -40.09 23.00
C THR A 238 -0.65 -41.53 23.41
N SER A 239 -1.39 -42.35 22.63
CA SER A 239 -1.55 -43.78 22.90
C SER A 239 -0.20 -44.54 22.78
N ILE A 240 0.59 -44.25 21.72
CA ILE A 240 1.91 -44.86 21.53
C ILE A 240 2.83 -44.51 22.70
N THR A 241 2.88 -43.20 23.09
CA THR A 241 3.69 -42.74 24.20
C THR A 241 3.29 -43.48 25.49
N GLY A 242 2.00 -43.50 25.85
CA GLY A 242 1.54 -44.13 27.08
C GLY A 242 1.80 -45.65 27.11
N TYR A 243 1.63 -46.38 26.02
CA TYR A 243 1.96 -47.82 25.98
C TYR A 243 3.47 -48.06 26.09
N VAL A 244 4.29 -47.25 25.45
CA VAL A 244 5.77 -47.39 25.54
C VAL A 244 6.27 -47.06 26.92
N GLU A 245 5.79 -46.01 27.56
CA GLU A 245 6.10 -45.65 28.94
C GLU A 245 5.69 -46.76 29.91
N THR A 246 4.46 -47.27 29.75
CA THR A 246 3.98 -48.39 30.59
C THR A 246 4.87 -49.62 30.47
N LEU A 247 5.32 -49.99 29.25
CA LEU A 247 6.21 -51.10 29.02
C LEU A 247 7.62 -50.86 29.63
N LEU A 248 8.15 -49.65 29.50
CA LEU A 248 9.46 -49.33 30.05
C LEU A 248 9.49 -49.31 31.58
N ASP A 249 8.38 -48.92 32.22
CA ASP A 249 8.27 -48.77 33.67
C ASP A 249 7.90 -50.07 34.37
N HIS A 250 7.02 -50.90 33.77
CA HIS A 250 6.43 -52.02 34.44
C HIS A 250 6.95 -53.39 33.98
N GLU A 251 7.59 -53.51 32.81
CA GLU A 251 8.07 -54.78 32.28
C GLU A 251 9.56 -54.97 32.62
N ALA A 252 9.83 -55.69 33.73
CA ALA A 252 11.19 -55.97 34.20
C ALA A 252 11.98 -56.95 33.31
N SER A 253 11.25 -57.76 32.47
CA SER A 253 11.83 -58.79 31.63
C SER A 253 12.35 -58.32 30.27
N LEU A 254 12.26 -57.03 29.98
CA LEU A 254 12.72 -56.47 28.70
C LEU A 254 14.23 -56.64 28.51
N SER A 255 14.62 -57.19 27.34
CA SER A 255 16.02 -57.22 26.95
C SER A 255 16.57 -55.79 26.75
N THR A 256 17.88 -55.63 26.91
CA THR A 256 18.53 -54.32 26.67
C THR A 256 18.19 -53.73 25.31
N GLN A 257 18.18 -54.59 24.28
CA GLN A 257 17.85 -54.19 22.92
C GLN A 257 16.36 -53.76 22.77
N ALA A 258 15.43 -54.47 23.44
CA ALA A 258 14.01 -54.08 23.45
C ALA A 258 13.81 -52.74 24.14
N ARG A 259 14.51 -52.47 25.23
CA ARG A 259 14.49 -51.19 25.95
C ARG A 259 15.03 -50.07 25.10
N GLU A 260 16.11 -50.27 24.33
CA GLU A 260 16.65 -49.28 23.39
C GLU A 260 15.64 -48.96 22.24
N PHE A 261 14.97 -50.00 21.69
CA PHE A 261 13.94 -49.76 20.67
C PHE A 261 12.74 -48.98 21.19
N LEU A 262 12.24 -49.35 22.38
CA LEU A 262 11.14 -48.63 23.02
C LEU A 262 11.54 -47.19 23.33
N GLY A 263 12.76 -46.94 23.82
CA GLY A 263 13.28 -45.58 24.02
C GLY A 263 13.34 -44.75 22.70
N THR A 264 13.71 -45.42 21.61
CA THR A 264 13.73 -44.75 20.30
C THR A 264 12.31 -44.43 19.81
N ILE A 265 11.34 -45.33 20.04
CA ILE A 265 9.93 -45.10 19.70
C ILE A 265 9.37 -43.95 20.52
N LEU A 266 9.61 -43.94 21.85
CA LEU A 266 9.19 -42.89 22.75
C LEU A 266 9.73 -41.51 22.31
N LYS A 267 11.04 -41.44 22.03
CA LYS A 267 11.69 -40.23 21.53
C LYS A 267 11.05 -39.68 20.25
N ASN A 268 10.73 -40.58 19.29
CA ASN A 268 10.11 -40.17 18.05
C ASN A 268 8.64 -39.75 18.23
N ALA A 269 7.86 -40.46 19.06
CA ALA A 269 6.47 -40.11 19.37
C ALA A 269 6.37 -38.77 20.07
N THR A 270 7.21 -38.51 21.10
CA THR A 270 7.28 -37.21 21.77
C THR A 270 7.68 -36.06 20.83
N ARG A 271 8.64 -36.34 19.93
CA ARG A 271 9.02 -35.36 18.91
C ARG A 271 7.88 -35.05 17.95
N MET A 272 7.11 -36.06 17.50
CA MET A 272 5.97 -35.84 16.62
C MET A 272 4.86 -35.05 17.32
N ASN A 273 4.59 -35.36 18.60
CA ASN A 273 3.64 -34.60 19.42
C ASN A 273 4.01 -33.11 19.47
N ARG A 274 5.26 -32.82 19.79
CA ARG A 274 5.76 -31.43 19.81
C ARG A 274 5.64 -30.76 18.45
N LEU A 275 5.93 -31.46 17.37
CA LEU A 275 5.83 -30.94 16.01
C LEU A 275 4.39 -30.58 15.65
N THR A 276 3.41 -31.39 16.07
CA THR A 276 1.99 -31.10 15.87
C THR A 276 1.51 -29.91 16.70
N GLU A 277 2.00 -29.76 17.94
CA GLU A 277 1.70 -28.60 18.79
C GLU A 277 2.28 -27.31 18.22
N ASP A 278 3.54 -27.34 17.78
CA ASP A 278 4.22 -26.20 17.12
C ASP A 278 3.47 -25.78 15.85
N LEU A 279 3.02 -26.72 15.02
CA LEU A 279 2.24 -26.45 13.81
C LEU A 279 0.88 -25.81 14.13
N LEU A 280 0.18 -26.33 15.14
CA LEU A 280 -1.08 -25.75 15.60
C LEU A 280 -0.90 -24.32 16.12
N LEU A 281 0.13 -24.10 16.94
CA LEU A 281 0.41 -22.78 17.49
C LEU A 281 0.73 -21.80 16.35
N LEU A 282 1.57 -22.21 15.39
CA LEU A 282 1.89 -21.38 14.23
C LEU A 282 0.64 -21.04 13.41
N ALA A 283 -0.22 -22.02 13.12
CA ALA A 283 -1.45 -21.80 12.38
C ALA A 283 -2.41 -20.84 13.11
N ARG A 284 -2.47 -20.91 14.45
CA ARG A 284 -3.28 -19.99 15.26
C ARG A 284 -2.72 -18.58 15.25
N VAL A 285 -1.41 -18.40 15.40
CA VAL A 285 -0.77 -17.07 15.43
C VAL A 285 -0.78 -16.40 14.04
N GLU A 286 -0.83 -17.19 12.96
CA GLU A 286 -0.97 -16.66 11.59
C GLU A 286 -2.39 -16.24 11.26
N SER A 287 -3.38 -16.80 11.93
CA SER A 287 -4.75 -16.37 11.76
C SER A 287 -4.99 -15.08 12.55
N SER A 288 -5.49 -14.05 11.88
CA SER A 288 -5.96 -12.81 12.54
C SER A 288 -7.12 -13.04 13.52
N GLU A 289 -7.59 -14.28 13.68
CA GLU A 289 -8.66 -14.71 14.59
C GLU A 289 -8.16 -15.07 16.00
N GLN A 290 -6.86 -15.26 16.19
CA GLN A 290 -6.38 -15.40 17.57
C GLN A 290 -6.52 -14.04 18.24
N VAL A 291 -7.53 -13.92 19.08
CA VAL A 291 -7.68 -12.80 19.98
C VAL A 291 -6.54 -12.90 20.98
N LEU A 292 -5.41 -12.24 20.68
CA LEU A 292 -4.40 -11.97 21.69
C LEU A 292 -5.09 -11.22 22.81
N HIS A 293 -4.80 -11.57 24.05
CA HIS A 293 -5.29 -10.86 25.21
C HIS A 293 -4.17 -9.98 25.79
N PRO A 294 -3.74 -8.93 25.05
CA PRO A 294 -2.65 -8.11 25.53
C PRO A 294 -3.08 -7.32 26.75
N ALA A 295 -2.25 -7.37 27.78
CA ALA A 295 -2.38 -6.63 29.01
C ALA A 295 -1.09 -5.87 29.29
N SER A 296 -1.16 -4.85 30.16
CA SER A 296 0.04 -4.18 30.63
C SER A 296 0.77 -5.10 31.62
N VAL A 297 1.95 -5.58 31.26
CA VAL A 297 2.77 -6.48 32.07
C VAL A 297 4.20 -5.98 32.16
N GLN A 298 4.84 -6.11 33.35
CA GLN A 298 6.23 -5.71 33.50
C GLN A 298 7.18 -6.72 32.86
N ALA A 299 8.23 -6.21 32.23
CA ALA A 299 9.19 -7.04 31.48
C ALA A 299 9.92 -8.06 32.39
N ASP A 300 10.24 -7.70 33.61
CA ASP A 300 10.89 -8.58 34.56
C ASP A 300 9.99 -9.73 35.05
N ILE A 301 8.67 -9.57 35.04
CA ILE A 301 7.71 -10.66 35.33
C ILE A 301 7.77 -11.68 34.18
N LEU A 302 7.72 -11.23 32.93
CA LEU A 302 7.81 -12.10 31.74
C LEU A 302 9.10 -12.93 31.74
N ILE A 303 10.23 -12.32 32.09
CA ILE A 303 11.51 -13.02 32.21
C ILE A 303 11.46 -14.07 33.32
N ARG A 304 10.95 -13.72 34.50
CA ARG A 304 10.86 -14.65 35.64
C ARG A 304 9.96 -15.85 35.34
N ASP A 305 8.81 -15.60 34.69
CA ASP A 305 7.87 -16.66 34.32
C ASP A 305 8.50 -17.60 33.31
N ALA A 306 9.20 -17.07 32.31
CA ALA A 306 9.91 -17.88 31.32
C ALA A 306 11.06 -18.70 31.95
N VAL A 307 11.86 -18.11 32.83
CA VAL A 307 12.92 -18.80 33.57
C VAL A 307 12.36 -19.92 34.45
N GLN A 308 11.26 -19.67 35.11
CA GLN A 308 10.58 -20.67 35.95
C GLN A 308 10.02 -21.81 35.09
N ALA A 309 9.42 -21.51 33.92
CA ALA A 309 8.91 -22.54 33.00
C ALA A 309 10.03 -23.45 32.46
N MET A 310 11.26 -22.91 32.36
CA MET A 310 12.41 -23.65 31.82
C MET A 310 13.23 -24.40 32.90
N SER A 311 12.86 -24.32 34.20
CA SER A 311 13.62 -24.87 35.31
C SER A 311 13.93 -26.37 35.16
N GLY A 312 12.98 -27.18 34.72
CA GLY A 312 13.18 -28.61 34.46
C GLY A 312 14.23 -28.88 33.39
N LEU A 313 14.13 -28.21 32.25
CA LEU A 313 15.08 -28.35 31.16
C LEU A 313 16.49 -27.90 31.54
N VAL A 314 16.59 -26.83 32.32
CA VAL A 314 17.87 -26.32 32.86
C VAL A 314 18.53 -27.35 33.77
N GLN A 315 17.75 -28.02 34.63
CA GLN A 315 18.25 -29.08 35.50
C GLN A 315 18.70 -30.33 34.73
N ASP A 316 17.87 -30.77 33.78
CA ASP A 316 18.16 -31.97 32.96
C ASP A 316 19.39 -31.78 32.05
N ALA A 317 19.61 -30.55 31.58
CA ALA A 317 20.75 -30.21 30.74
C ALA A 317 22.01 -29.76 31.51
N GLU A 318 21.97 -29.73 32.86
CA GLU A 318 23.01 -29.16 33.72
C GLU A 318 23.45 -27.76 33.27
N ALA A 319 22.50 -26.95 32.79
CA ALA A 319 22.75 -25.63 32.24
C ALA A 319 22.67 -24.54 33.30
N VAL A 320 23.31 -23.41 33.07
CA VAL A 320 23.25 -22.21 33.93
C VAL A 320 22.38 -21.17 33.22
N LEU A 321 21.21 -20.87 33.79
CA LEU A 321 20.30 -19.84 33.27
C LEU A 321 20.32 -18.64 34.21
N GLU A 322 20.79 -17.49 33.74
CA GLU A 322 20.96 -16.27 34.53
C GLU A 322 20.01 -15.17 34.06
N ILE A 323 19.46 -14.43 34.99
CA ILE A 323 18.77 -13.17 34.74
C ILE A 323 19.80 -12.05 34.84
N GLY A 324 20.05 -11.37 33.69
CA GLY A 324 20.98 -10.25 33.61
C GLY A 324 20.32 -8.93 34.00
N GLU A 325 20.59 -7.87 33.23
CA GLU A 325 19.97 -6.57 33.43
C GLU A 325 18.45 -6.67 33.19
N GLY A 326 17.67 -6.16 34.15
CA GLY A 326 16.21 -6.15 34.13
C GLY A 326 15.65 -4.73 34.10
N THR A 327 14.38 -4.61 33.72
CA THR A 327 13.62 -3.36 33.77
C THR A 327 12.21 -3.62 34.26
N THR A 328 11.70 -2.70 35.08
CA THR A 328 10.29 -2.69 35.53
C THR A 328 9.35 -2.03 34.50
N ALA A 329 9.85 -1.61 33.35
CA ALA A 329 9.04 -1.05 32.30
C ALA A 329 7.95 -2.03 31.87
N SER A 330 6.75 -1.49 31.64
CA SER A 330 5.60 -2.29 31.19
C SER A 330 5.49 -2.29 29.68
N VAL A 331 5.17 -3.45 29.13
CA VAL A 331 4.82 -3.66 27.72
C VAL A 331 3.35 -4.05 27.64
N PHE A 332 2.73 -3.79 26.50
CA PHE A 332 1.36 -4.24 26.24
C PHE A 332 1.43 -5.54 25.44
N ALA A 333 1.27 -6.67 26.13
CA ALA A 333 1.49 -7.97 25.52
C ALA A 333 0.63 -9.07 26.15
N ASP A 334 0.39 -10.12 25.40
CA ASP A 334 -0.16 -11.39 25.90
C ASP A 334 0.96 -12.15 26.63
N THR A 335 0.77 -12.34 27.92
CA THR A 335 1.79 -12.92 28.83
C THR A 335 2.22 -14.30 28.37
N ASP A 336 1.25 -15.20 28.09
CA ASP A 336 1.53 -16.58 27.71
C ASP A 336 2.28 -16.66 26.38
N ALA A 337 1.90 -15.83 25.42
CA ALA A 337 2.56 -15.75 24.12
C ALA A 337 4.02 -15.27 24.24
N ILE A 338 4.30 -14.26 25.05
CA ILE A 338 5.67 -13.76 25.22
C ILE A 338 6.53 -14.71 26.06
N VAL A 339 5.98 -15.35 27.08
CA VAL A 339 6.66 -16.42 27.82
C VAL A 339 7.03 -17.56 26.87
N GLN A 340 6.17 -17.91 25.88
CA GLN A 340 6.49 -18.88 24.85
C GLN A 340 7.65 -18.44 23.94
N VAL A 341 7.71 -17.13 23.56
CA VAL A 341 8.84 -16.58 22.82
C VAL A 341 10.14 -16.77 23.58
N LEU A 342 10.18 -16.30 24.83
CA LEU A 342 11.34 -16.41 25.70
C LEU A 342 11.76 -17.87 25.91
N SER A 343 10.81 -18.78 26.16
CA SER A 343 11.04 -20.20 26.32
C SER A 343 11.66 -20.83 25.07
N ASN A 344 11.17 -20.49 23.88
CA ASN A 344 11.73 -20.98 22.62
C ASN A 344 13.18 -20.50 22.41
N LEU A 345 13.48 -19.26 22.78
CA LEU A 345 14.83 -18.69 22.66
C LEU A 345 15.79 -19.29 23.71
N ILE A 346 15.35 -19.45 24.96
CA ILE A 346 16.10 -20.06 26.06
C ILE A 346 16.40 -21.55 25.70
N GLU A 347 15.41 -22.29 25.27
CA GLU A 347 15.58 -23.68 24.86
C GLU A 347 16.59 -23.83 23.74
N ASN A 348 16.57 -22.95 22.73
CA ASN A 348 17.58 -22.94 21.68
C ASN A 348 18.96 -22.62 22.27
N GLY A 349 19.06 -21.65 23.18
CA GLY A 349 20.29 -21.33 23.88
C GLY A 349 20.85 -22.53 24.66
N ILE A 350 20.02 -23.30 25.37
CA ILE A 350 20.42 -24.50 26.09
C ILE A 350 20.88 -25.61 25.12
N LYS A 351 20.11 -25.86 24.06
CA LYS A 351 20.40 -26.94 23.09
C LYS A 351 21.67 -26.70 22.28
N TYR A 352 21.97 -25.48 21.92
CA TYR A 352 23.10 -25.12 21.05
C TYR A 352 24.23 -24.40 21.78
N GLY A 353 23.99 -24.03 23.04
CA GLY A 353 24.92 -23.29 23.91
C GLY A 353 26.01 -24.11 24.56
N GLN A 354 26.09 -25.44 24.32
CA GLN A 354 27.18 -26.27 24.84
C GLN A 354 28.50 -25.83 24.22
N ALA A 355 29.38 -25.33 25.06
CA ALA A 355 30.75 -24.98 24.66
C ALA A 355 31.53 -26.25 24.29
N ARG A 356 32.38 -26.16 23.26
CA ARG A 356 33.26 -27.26 22.82
C ARG A 356 34.24 -27.76 23.91
N ASN A 357 34.45 -26.98 24.94
CA ASN A 357 35.45 -27.24 26.00
C ASN A 357 34.88 -27.99 27.21
N GLY A 358 33.67 -28.55 27.13
CA GLY A 358 33.02 -29.24 28.24
C GLY A 358 32.54 -28.33 29.40
N ALA A 359 32.56 -27.01 29.19
CA ALA A 359 31.96 -26.08 30.14
C ALA A 359 30.42 -26.21 30.14
N HIS A 360 29.81 -25.99 31.30
CA HIS A 360 28.33 -25.96 31.42
C HIS A 360 27.73 -24.96 30.42
N CYS A 361 26.62 -25.34 29.81
CA CYS A 361 25.84 -24.45 28.96
C CYS A 361 25.38 -23.24 29.82
N ARG A 362 25.64 -22.02 29.33
CA ARG A 362 25.23 -20.78 30.00
C ARG A 362 24.32 -19.97 29.08
N VAL A 363 23.20 -19.49 29.61
CA VAL A 363 22.27 -18.60 28.92
C VAL A 363 21.94 -17.44 29.82
N ILE A 364 21.96 -16.22 29.28
CA ILE A 364 21.60 -14.99 29.99
C ILE A 364 20.39 -14.38 29.34
N VAL A 365 19.37 -14.07 30.14
CA VAL A 365 18.15 -13.36 29.68
C VAL A 365 18.13 -11.97 30.32
N SER A 366 17.94 -10.95 29.53
CA SER A 366 17.91 -9.56 29.99
C SER A 366 16.84 -8.74 29.26
N ALA A 367 16.44 -7.62 29.87
CA ALA A 367 15.58 -6.63 29.22
C ALA A 367 16.02 -5.22 29.58
N ARG A 368 15.91 -4.31 28.62
CA ARG A 368 16.21 -2.88 28.81
C ARG A 368 15.23 -2.00 28.05
N GLU A 369 15.07 -0.79 28.53
CA GLU A 369 14.29 0.22 27.83
C GLU A 369 15.07 0.82 26.67
N ILE A 370 14.38 1.05 25.56
CA ILE A 370 14.90 1.79 24.41
C ILE A 370 13.90 2.89 24.04
N SER A 371 14.40 4.10 23.78
CA SER A 371 13.55 5.26 23.44
C SER A 371 13.60 5.61 21.96
N GLU A 372 14.60 5.12 21.22
CA GLU A 372 14.77 5.36 19.78
C GLU A 372 15.01 4.04 19.04
N PRO A 373 14.43 3.86 17.83
CA PRO A 373 13.52 4.75 17.10
C PRO A 373 12.06 4.70 17.58
N VAL A 374 11.71 3.81 18.49
CA VAL A 374 10.37 3.63 19.06
C VAL A 374 10.51 3.39 20.56
N ASP A 375 9.60 3.95 21.39
CA ASP A 375 9.53 3.67 22.82
C ASP A 375 9.12 2.21 23.03
N ALA A 376 10.08 1.36 23.42
CA ALA A 376 9.93 -0.08 23.50
C ALA A 376 10.80 -0.68 24.59
N VAL A 377 10.51 -1.93 24.93
CA VAL A 377 11.42 -2.77 25.73
C VAL A 377 12.11 -3.77 24.81
N GLU A 378 13.43 -3.80 24.87
CA GLU A 378 14.28 -4.76 24.16
C GLU A 378 14.61 -5.91 25.12
N PHE A 379 14.25 -7.13 24.70
CA PHE A 379 14.60 -8.38 25.36
C PHE A 379 15.76 -9.04 24.65
N ARG A 380 16.68 -9.62 25.40
CA ARG A 380 17.86 -10.31 24.89
C ARG A 380 18.00 -11.69 25.54
N VAL A 381 18.25 -12.70 24.71
CA VAL A 381 18.64 -14.05 25.14
C VAL A 381 20.00 -14.34 24.54
N HIS A 382 21.02 -14.45 25.36
CA HIS A 382 22.40 -14.65 24.95
C HIS A 382 22.91 -16.04 25.35
N ASP A 383 23.42 -16.81 24.41
CA ASP A 383 24.11 -18.07 24.61
C ASP A 383 25.62 -17.93 24.28
N PHE A 384 26.44 -18.79 24.87
CA PHE A 384 27.89 -18.85 24.67
C PHE A 384 28.32 -20.07 23.86
N GLY A 385 27.44 -20.54 22.97
CA GLY A 385 27.63 -21.75 22.19
C GLY A 385 28.47 -21.58 20.93
N GLN A 386 28.23 -22.48 19.98
CA GLN A 386 28.98 -22.53 18.71
C GLN A 386 28.70 -21.34 17.77
N GLY A 387 27.68 -20.53 18.04
CA GLY A 387 27.28 -19.44 17.16
C GLY A 387 26.68 -19.91 15.83
N ILE A 388 26.26 -18.93 15.02
CA ILE A 388 25.60 -19.12 13.74
C ILE A 388 26.39 -18.36 12.67
N ALA A 389 26.69 -19.01 11.53
CA ALA A 389 27.35 -18.35 10.43
C ALA A 389 26.44 -17.28 9.79
N SER A 390 27.02 -16.19 9.32
CA SER A 390 26.29 -15.02 8.80
C SER A 390 25.34 -15.35 7.67
N GLU A 391 25.66 -16.34 6.83
CA GLU A 391 24.84 -16.81 5.72
C GLU A 391 23.51 -17.43 6.16
N HIS A 392 23.40 -17.87 7.42
CA HIS A 392 22.20 -18.49 7.97
C HIS A 392 21.31 -17.49 8.73
N LEU A 393 21.86 -16.36 9.20
CA LEU A 393 21.16 -15.42 10.09
C LEU A 393 19.86 -14.87 9.50
N SER A 394 19.81 -14.65 8.20
CA SER A 394 18.59 -14.17 7.51
C SER A 394 17.49 -15.24 7.41
N ARG A 395 17.86 -16.52 7.52
CA ARG A 395 16.99 -17.66 7.27
C ARG A 395 16.56 -18.44 8.51
N ILE A 396 17.20 -18.20 9.66
CA ILE A 396 16.91 -18.97 10.89
C ILE A 396 15.45 -18.81 11.38
N PHE A 397 14.75 -17.76 10.95
CA PHE A 397 13.33 -17.52 11.25
C PHE A 397 12.38 -18.14 10.22
N GLU A 398 12.91 -18.75 9.13
CA GLU A 398 12.10 -19.52 8.17
C GLU A 398 11.59 -20.81 8.81
N ARG A 399 10.39 -21.25 8.41
CA ARG A 399 9.79 -22.51 8.89
C ARG A 399 10.63 -23.70 8.45
N PHE A 400 10.84 -24.67 9.37
CA PHE A 400 11.63 -25.89 9.15
C PHE A 400 13.08 -25.65 8.78
N TYR A 401 13.58 -24.42 8.85
CA TYR A 401 14.96 -24.11 8.56
C TYR A 401 15.87 -24.61 9.70
N ARG A 402 17.00 -25.17 9.33
CA ARG A 402 18.01 -25.73 10.26
C ARG A 402 19.39 -25.61 9.61
N VAL A 403 20.36 -25.12 10.36
CA VAL A 403 21.74 -24.96 9.91
C VAL A 403 22.40 -26.33 9.64
N ASP A 404 22.19 -27.30 10.53
CA ASP A 404 22.69 -28.68 10.38
C ASP A 404 21.55 -29.70 10.54
N LYS A 405 21.18 -30.36 9.44
CA LYS A 405 20.09 -31.35 9.40
C LYS A 405 20.42 -32.67 10.12
N ALA A 406 21.72 -33.04 10.20
CA ALA A 406 22.13 -34.33 10.78
C ALA A 406 22.16 -34.23 12.31
N ARG A 407 22.90 -33.33 12.87
CA ARG A 407 23.08 -33.12 14.31
C ARG A 407 21.76 -32.72 15.00
N SER A 408 20.96 -31.95 14.30
CA SER A 408 19.68 -31.48 14.84
C SER A 408 18.59 -32.56 14.89
N ARG A 409 18.73 -33.73 14.20
CA ARG A 409 17.80 -34.86 14.36
C ARG A 409 18.00 -35.54 15.71
N GLU A 410 19.22 -35.61 16.21
CA GLU A 410 19.54 -36.19 17.52
C GLU A 410 19.05 -35.33 18.69
N SER A 411 19.10 -33.99 18.54
CA SER A 411 18.65 -33.04 19.57
C SER A 411 17.14 -32.72 19.55
N GLY A 412 16.34 -33.40 18.69
CA GLY A 412 14.88 -33.35 18.71
C GLY A 412 14.22 -32.04 18.25
N GLY A 413 14.96 -31.09 17.68
CA GLY A 413 14.40 -29.82 17.24
C GLY A 413 13.44 -29.93 16.07
N THR A 414 12.31 -29.19 16.08
CA THR A 414 11.29 -29.15 15.03
C THR A 414 11.66 -28.19 13.88
N GLY A 415 12.47 -27.16 14.16
CA GLY A 415 12.74 -26.05 13.23
C GLY A 415 11.59 -25.05 13.13
N LEU A 416 10.65 -25.07 14.07
CA LEU A 416 9.50 -24.18 14.11
C LEU A 416 9.61 -23.13 15.24
N GLY A 417 10.35 -23.39 16.31
CA GLY A 417 10.38 -22.52 17.48
C GLY A 417 10.77 -21.07 17.19
N LEU A 418 11.81 -20.83 16.34
CA LEU A 418 12.19 -19.48 15.95
C LEU A 418 11.17 -18.80 15.02
N ALA A 419 10.53 -19.57 14.13
CA ALA A 419 9.46 -19.04 13.28
C ALA A 419 8.23 -18.65 14.11
N ILE A 420 7.89 -19.43 15.13
CA ILE A 420 6.83 -19.14 16.11
C ILE A 420 7.19 -17.85 16.89
N ALA A 421 8.40 -17.77 17.43
CA ALA A 421 8.87 -16.58 18.14
C ALA A 421 8.77 -15.33 17.27
N HIS A 422 9.23 -15.40 16.02
CA HIS A 422 9.14 -14.30 15.06
C HIS A 422 7.70 -13.86 14.83
N ARG A 423 6.78 -14.81 14.63
CA ARG A 423 5.39 -14.50 14.34
C ARG A 423 4.65 -13.89 15.54
N ILE A 424 4.89 -14.42 16.74
CA ILE A 424 4.32 -13.85 17.99
C ILE A 424 4.80 -12.42 18.19
N VAL A 425 6.10 -12.15 18.07
CA VAL A 425 6.66 -10.81 18.22
C VAL A 425 6.06 -9.83 17.21
N GLN A 426 5.93 -10.25 15.94
CA GLN A 426 5.28 -9.44 14.89
C GLN A 426 3.81 -9.15 15.22
N ALA A 427 3.07 -10.14 15.71
CA ALA A 427 1.67 -9.97 16.11
C ALA A 427 1.48 -8.94 17.24
N HIS A 428 2.53 -8.74 18.06
CA HIS A 428 2.57 -7.70 19.10
C HIS A 428 3.16 -6.36 18.62
N GLY A 429 3.38 -6.19 17.30
CA GLY A 429 3.95 -4.97 16.72
C GLY A 429 5.44 -4.78 17.00
N GLY A 430 6.12 -5.82 17.48
CA GLY A 430 7.56 -5.83 17.75
C GLY A 430 8.40 -6.32 16.58
N THR A 431 9.72 -6.35 16.80
CA THR A 431 10.71 -6.88 15.84
C THR A 431 11.61 -7.89 16.54
N ILE A 432 12.10 -8.91 15.80
CA ILE A 432 13.06 -9.88 16.31
C ILE A 432 14.23 -9.99 15.34
N ARG A 433 15.46 -10.11 15.89
CA ARG A 433 16.69 -10.31 15.13
C ARG A 433 17.65 -11.20 15.90
N ALA A 434 18.67 -11.68 15.24
CA ALA A 434 19.77 -12.42 15.86
C ALA A 434 21.12 -11.82 15.48
N GLU A 435 22.02 -11.74 16.46
CA GLU A 435 23.40 -11.36 16.30
C GLU A 435 24.27 -12.55 16.74
N SER A 436 25.16 -13.02 15.88
CA SER A 436 25.97 -14.19 16.19
C SER A 436 27.32 -14.17 15.48
N THR A 437 28.32 -14.75 16.13
CA THR A 437 29.64 -14.99 15.55
C THR A 437 30.03 -16.43 15.84
N LEU A 438 30.52 -17.13 14.83
CA LEU A 438 30.97 -18.53 14.98
C LEU A 438 31.95 -18.67 16.15
N ASN A 439 31.70 -19.66 17.03
CA ASN A 439 32.43 -19.99 18.26
C ASN A 439 32.39 -18.92 19.37
N HIS A 440 31.51 -17.91 19.27
CA HIS A 440 31.37 -16.87 20.30
C HIS A 440 29.91 -16.79 20.83
N GLY A 441 29.04 -17.70 20.39
CA GLY A 441 27.65 -17.74 20.78
C GLY A 441 26.72 -16.89 19.93
N SER A 442 25.45 -16.81 20.36
CA SER A 442 24.42 -16.04 19.68
C SER A 442 23.63 -15.19 20.67
N THR A 443 23.12 -14.06 20.19
CA THR A 443 22.19 -13.20 20.92
C THR A 443 20.94 -13.04 20.09
N PHE A 444 19.82 -13.53 20.61
CA PHE A 444 18.52 -13.26 20.04
C PHE A 444 17.93 -12.03 20.72
N ILE A 445 17.45 -11.09 19.92
CA ILE A 445 17.00 -9.78 20.39
C ILE A 445 15.60 -9.54 19.83
N PHE A 446 14.65 -9.24 20.71
CA PHE A 446 13.34 -8.80 20.24
C PHE A 446 12.85 -7.57 21.00
N THR A 447 11.97 -6.80 20.38
CA THR A 447 11.40 -5.57 20.96
C THR A 447 9.89 -5.70 21.08
N LEU A 448 9.33 -5.10 22.13
CA LEU A 448 7.88 -4.93 22.27
C LEU A 448 7.57 -3.45 22.55
N PRO A 449 6.59 -2.85 21.87
CA PRO A 449 6.22 -1.46 22.11
C PRO A 449 5.63 -1.26 23.50
N ARG A 450 5.97 -0.14 24.14
CA ARG A 450 5.42 0.23 25.47
C ARG A 450 4.00 0.77 25.38
N GLN A 451 3.66 1.45 24.28
CA GLN A 451 2.30 1.91 24.02
C GLN A 451 1.71 1.17 22.82
N VAL A 452 0.45 0.79 22.93
CA VAL A 452 -0.30 0.37 21.75
C VAL A 452 -0.41 1.61 20.88
N SER A 453 0.36 1.65 19.78
CA SER A 453 0.00 2.55 18.69
C SER A 453 -1.39 2.10 18.28
N ALA A 454 -2.41 2.90 18.64
CA ALA A 454 -3.75 2.68 18.13
C ALA A 454 -3.58 2.67 16.60
N LYS A 455 -3.62 1.47 15.99
CA LYS A 455 -3.84 1.37 14.56
C LYS A 455 -5.23 1.95 14.34
N ALA A 456 -5.22 3.25 13.93
CA ALA A 456 -6.41 3.98 13.50
C ALA A 456 -7.02 3.30 12.26
#